data_15f0221d8107ef0c4243a04820bc5e7e
#
_entry.id   15f0221d8107ef0c4243a04820bc5e7e
#
_cell.length_a   1.000
_cell.length_b   1.000
_cell.length_c   1.000
_cell.angle_alpha   90.00
_cell.angle_beta   90.00
_cell.angle_gamma   90.00
#
_symmetry.space_group_name_H-M   'P 1'
#
loop_
_entity.id
_entity.type
_entity.pdbx_description
1 polymer ?
#
loop_
_entity_poly.entity_id
_entity_poly.type
_entity_poly.pdbx_seq_one_letter_code
_entity_poly.pdbx_strand_id
1 'polypeptide(L)'
;SINVDHLLASCGFIPFFPPTPIDGQLVVDGGMTSNLPLEAALEEAGTEDRLCIALDLFRRSGPDFKTVGQAMDRQLELLLSSQSWRALRALRQRHELRRQLRLLAEQIPEQQRKDPALASALAEGTHTDRATTLLMLSHAGVPQDTEMRAFDFSRPSLTERWEAGRLNMRHALESIGAQRAAPGEFVVHGFNGGEPSALV
;
A
#
# COMPACT_ATOMS: atom_id res chain seq x y z
N SER A 1 -3.40 -23.78 5.72
CA SER A 1 -3.09 -23.54 4.27
C SER A 1 -4.23 -22.75 3.65
N ILE A 2 -3.89 -21.87 2.67
CA ILE A 2 -4.91 -21.10 1.93
C ILE A 2 -5.71 -22.07 1.05
N ASN A 3 -7.03 -21.90 1.05
CA ASN A 3 -7.99 -22.65 0.23
C ASN A 3 -9.01 -21.70 -0.42
N VAL A 4 -10.02 -22.25 -1.12
CA VAL A 4 -11.04 -21.49 -1.84
C VAL A 4 -11.85 -20.58 -0.88
N ASP A 5 -12.13 -21.02 0.34
CA ASP A 5 -12.91 -20.22 1.29
C ASP A 5 -12.16 -18.94 1.70
N HIS A 6 -10.84 -18.98 1.81
CA HIS A 6 -10.02 -17.78 2.05
C HIS A 6 -10.09 -16.81 0.87
N LEU A 7 -10.14 -17.31 -0.37
CA LEU A 7 -10.31 -16.46 -1.55
C LEU A 7 -11.70 -15.84 -1.59
N LEU A 8 -12.75 -16.62 -1.27
CA LEU A 8 -14.11 -16.11 -1.17
C LEU A 8 -14.24 -15.05 -0.08
N ALA A 9 -13.64 -15.28 1.09
CA ALA A 9 -13.62 -14.32 2.18
C ALA A 9 -12.93 -13.01 1.77
N SER A 10 -11.80 -13.10 1.04
CA SER A 10 -11.07 -11.94 0.52
C SER A 10 -11.83 -11.15 -0.57
N CYS A 11 -12.89 -11.74 -1.14
CA CYS A 11 -13.81 -11.06 -2.06
C CYS A 11 -15.14 -10.68 -1.39
N GLY A 12 -15.31 -11.04 -0.12
CA GLY A 12 -16.55 -10.88 0.65
C GLY A 12 -16.75 -9.49 1.22
N PHE A 13 -16.78 -8.46 0.37
CA PHE A 13 -16.95 -7.06 0.77
C PHE A 13 -18.39 -6.79 1.23
N ILE A 14 -18.58 -6.52 2.52
CA ILE A 14 -19.89 -6.20 3.08
C ILE A 14 -20.31 -4.75 2.75
N PRO A 15 -21.61 -4.45 2.53
CA PRO A 15 -22.78 -5.34 2.66
C PRO A 15 -23.13 -6.13 1.38
N PHE A 16 -22.29 -6.08 0.35
CA PHE A 16 -22.61 -6.64 -0.97
C PHE A 16 -22.53 -8.17 -1.00
N PHE A 17 -21.64 -8.75 -0.18
CA PHE A 17 -21.44 -10.18 -0.08
C PHE A 17 -21.53 -10.64 1.36
N PRO A 18 -22.02 -11.88 1.61
CA PRO A 18 -22.09 -12.44 2.96
C PRO A 18 -20.69 -12.80 3.48
N PRO A 19 -20.49 -12.81 4.81
CA PRO A 19 -19.29 -13.35 5.41
C PRO A 19 -19.09 -14.85 5.08
N THR A 20 -17.84 -15.25 4.96
CA THR A 20 -17.46 -16.66 4.71
C THR A 20 -17.06 -17.33 6.04
N PRO A 21 -17.61 -18.48 6.40
CA PRO A 21 -17.18 -19.21 7.59
C PRO A 21 -15.85 -19.92 7.36
N ILE A 22 -14.84 -19.60 8.18
CA ILE A 22 -13.52 -20.23 8.19
C ILE A 22 -13.14 -20.55 9.63
N ASP A 23 -12.83 -21.81 9.90
CA ASP A 23 -12.40 -22.31 11.22
C ASP A 23 -13.34 -21.85 12.38
N GLY A 24 -14.64 -21.84 12.14
CA GLY A 24 -15.66 -21.44 13.11
C GLY A 24 -15.82 -19.93 13.32
N GLN A 25 -15.13 -19.11 12.55
CA GLN A 25 -15.25 -17.64 12.54
C GLN A 25 -15.88 -17.16 11.24
N LEU A 26 -16.61 -16.03 11.30
CA LEU A 26 -17.13 -15.36 10.12
C LEU A 26 -16.09 -14.33 9.64
N VAL A 27 -15.56 -14.56 8.45
CA VAL A 27 -14.50 -13.74 7.85
C VAL A 27 -15.07 -12.94 6.68
N VAL A 28 -14.62 -11.71 6.54
CA VAL A 28 -15.00 -10.77 5.46
C VAL A 28 -13.76 -10.21 4.79
N ASP A 29 -13.96 -9.48 3.69
CA ASP A 29 -12.88 -8.80 2.98
C ASP A 29 -12.09 -7.87 3.92
N GLY A 30 -10.77 -8.05 3.94
CA GLY A 30 -9.84 -7.24 4.73
C GLY A 30 -9.75 -5.78 4.28
N GLY A 31 -10.23 -5.45 3.09
CA GLY A 31 -10.27 -4.08 2.55
C GLY A 31 -11.09 -3.10 3.41
N MET A 32 -12.00 -3.62 4.25
CA MET A 32 -12.73 -2.81 5.23
C MET A 32 -11.83 -2.16 6.28
N THR A 33 -10.74 -2.80 6.64
CA THR A 33 -9.79 -2.34 7.66
C THR A 33 -8.45 -1.92 7.11
N SER A 34 -7.94 -2.63 6.10
CA SER A 34 -6.67 -2.34 5.43
C SER A 34 -6.73 -2.79 3.98
N ASN A 35 -7.24 -1.91 3.10
CA ASN A 35 -7.38 -2.21 1.68
C ASN A 35 -6.05 -2.43 0.97
N LEU A 36 -5.01 -1.72 1.40
CA LEU A 36 -3.63 -1.88 0.93
C LEU A 36 -2.72 -2.12 2.14
N PRO A 37 -2.46 -3.40 2.51
CA PRO A 37 -1.78 -3.76 3.76
C PRO A 37 -0.25 -3.55 3.66
N LEU A 38 0.19 -2.31 3.44
CA LEU A 38 1.60 -1.92 3.31
C LEU A 38 2.42 -2.27 4.55
N GLU A 39 1.83 -2.12 5.74
CA GLU A 39 2.51 -2.44 7.00
C GLU A 39 2.87 -3.92 7.05
N ALA A 40 1.92 -4.81 6.80
CA ALA A 40 2.16 -6.25 6.80
C ALA A 40 3.25 -6.64 5.77
N ALA A 41 3.20 -6.06 4.56
CA ALA A 41 4.18 -6.33 3.51
C ALA A 41 5.58 -5.79 3.83
N LEU A 42 5.69 -4.66 4.55
CA LEU A 42 6.95 -3.98 4.81
C LEU A 42 7.55 -4.28 6.19
N GLU A 43 6.78 -4.89 7.10
CA GLU A 43 7.27 -5.33 8.41
C GLU A 43 7.86 -6.74 8.43
N GLU A 44 7.68 -7.50 7.37
CA GLU A 44 8.25 -8.84 7.28
C GLU A 44 9.76 -8.83 7.57
N ALA A 45 10.21 -9.74 8.43
CA ALA A 45 11.60 -9.85 8.84
C ALA A 45 12.52 -10.20 7.66
N GLY A 46 13.73 -9.62 7.65
CA GLY A 46 14.75 -9.92 6.63
C GLY A 46 15.79 -8.81 6.56
N THR A 47 16.97 -9.13 6.06
CA THR A 47 18.11 -8.21 5.92
C THR A 47 18.35 -7.77 4.47
N GLU A 48 17.69 -8.44 3.51
CA GLU A 48 17.87 -8.13 2.09
C GLU A 48 17.12 -6.88 1.67
N ASP A 49 17.65 -6.19 0.67
CA ASP A 49 16.99 -5.03 0.05
C ASP A 49 15.61 -5.43 -0.47
N ARG A 50 14.63 -4.55 -0.27
CA ARG A 50 13.23 -4.82 -0.59
C ARG A 50 12.73 -3.95 -1.74
N LEU A 51 12.10 -4.61 -2.70
CA LEU A 51 11.23 -3.99 -3.68
C LEU A 51 9.79 -4.38 -3.36
N CYS A 52 8.96 -3.41 -3.02
CA CYS A 52 7.53 -3.60 -2.82
C CYS A 52 6.76 -2.93 -3.95
N ILE A 53 5.85 -3.64 -4.58
CA ILE A 53 4.95 -3.12 -5.61
C ILE A 53 3.54 -3.12 -5.04
N ALA A 54 2.95 -1.95 -4.88
CA ALA A 54 1.63 -1.75 -4.31
C ALA A 54 0.67 -1.20 -5.38
N LEU A 55 -0.51 -1.81 -5.47
CA LEU A 55 -1.56 -1.43 -6.42
C LEU A 55 -2.68 -0.71 -5.66
N ASP A 56 -2.77 0.61 -5.79
CA ASP A 56 -3.85 1.40 -5.21
C ASP A 56 -4.94 1.64 -6.27
N LEU A 57 -6.06 0.94 -6.10
CA LEU A 57 -7.16 0.94 -7.06
C LEU A 57 -8.15 2.09 -6.88
N PHE A 58 -8.00 2.88 -5.81
CA PHE A 58 -8.97 3.90 -5.44
C PHE A 58 -8.40 5.31 -5.55
N ARG A 59 -9.13 6.18 -6.23
CA ARG A 59 -8.70 7.56 -6.51
C ARG A 59 -8.91 8.48 -5.31
N ARG A 60 -7.93 9.30 -5.00
CA ARG A 60 -8.05 10.38 -4.01
C ARG A 60 -8.83 11.58 -4.55
N SER A 61 -8.61 11.93 -5.79
CA SER A 61 -9.34 12.96 -6.53
C SER A 61 -10.23 12.32 -7.58
N GLY A 62 -11.32 12.96 -7.92
CA GLY A 62 -12.25 12.42 -8.91
C GLY A 62 -13.19 13.52 -9.41
N PRO A 63 -13.98 13.23 -10.46
CA PRO A 63 -14.97 14.15 -10.97
C PRO A 63 -16.06 14.45 -9.94
N ASP A 64 -16.80 15.51 -10.19
CA ASP A 64 -18.02 15.80 -9.45
C ASP A 64 -19.05 14.68 -9.66
N PHE A 65 -19.85 14.42 -8.65
CA PHE A 65 -20.94 13.45 -8.71
C PHE A 65 -22.27 14.17 -8.84
N LYS A 66 -23.18 13.60 -9.64
CA LYS A 66 -24.51 14.17 -9.95
C LYS A 66 -25.64 13.26 -9.52
N THR A 67 -25.35 12.00 -9.20
CA THR A 67 -26.35 11.01 -8.78
C THR A 67 -25.99 10.46 -7.40
N VAL A 68 -26.96 9.87 -6.71
CA VAL A 68 -26.73 9.19 -5.42
C VAL A 68 -25.78 8.00 -5.60
N GLY A 69 -25.91 7.24 -6.70
CA GLY A 69 -25.01 6.12 -7.02
C GLY A 69 -23.56 6.58 -7.13
N GLN A 70 -23.30 7.63 -7.93
CA GLN A 70 -21.97 8.23 -8.05
C GLN A 70 -21.44 8.77 -6.71
N ALA A 71 -22.30 9.33 -5.86
CA ALA A 71 -21.90 9.79 -4.53
C ALA A 71 -21.50 8.62 -3.62
N MET A 72 -22.21 7.49 -3.67
CA MET A 72 -21.86 6.27 -2.93
C MET A 72 -20.54 5.66 -3.42
N ASP A 73 -20.34 5.57 -4.72
CA ASP A 73 -19.06 5.11 -5.31
C ASP A 73 -17.92 6.01 -4.87
N ARG A 74 -18.14 7.33 -4.90
CA ARG A 74 -17.14 8.31 -4.45
C ARG A 74 -16.83 8.20 -2.96
N GLN A 75 -17.84 7.94 -2.14
CA GLN A 75 -17.64 7.70 -0.70
C GLN A 75 -16.76 6.49 -0.47
N LEU A 76 -17.00 5.40 -1.16
CA LEU A 76 -16.19 4.20 -1.07
C LEU A 76 -14.75 4.44 -1.52
N GLU A 77 -14.54 5.12 -2.65
CA GLU A 77 -13.21 5.52 -3.13
C GLU A 77 -12.44 6.33 -2.08
N LEU A 78 -13.09 7.32 -1.47
CA LEU A 78 -12.47 8.16 -0.45
C LEU A 78 -12.11 7.38 0.82
N LEU A 79 -12.99 6.48 1.26
CA LEU A 79 -12.73 5.64 2.43
C LEU A 79 -11.52 4.74 2.20
N LEU A 80 -11.47 4.03 1.08
CA LEU A 80 -10.42 3.05 0.80
C LEU A 80 -9.09 3.72 0.44
N SER A 81 -9.10 4.76 -0.40
CA SER A 81 -7.87 5.49 -0.74
C SER A 81 -7.27 6.22 0.47
N SER A 82 -8.09 6.71 1.41
CA SER A 82 -7.59 7.38 2.61
C SER A 82 -6.84 6.44 3.56
N GLN A 83 -7.18 5.15 3.58
CA GLN A 83 -6.47 4.13 4.37
C GLN A 83 -5.05 3.94 3.84
N SER A 84 -4.90 3.73 2.53
CA SER A 84 -3.60 3.54 1.86
C SER A 84 -2.64 4.71 2.14
N TRP A 85 -3.16 5.93 2.07
CA TRP A 85 -2.35 7.13 2.31
C TRP A 85 -1.96 7.33 3.77
N ARG A 86 -2.83 7.02 4.71
CA ARG A 86 -2.50 7.06 6.14
C ARG A 86 -1.42 6.04 6.48
N ALA A 87 -1.55 4.81 5.98
CA ALA A 87 -0.55 3.77 6.14
C ALA A 87 0.81 4.20 5.56
N LEU A 88 0.84 4.71 4.33
CA LEU A 88 2.07 5.19 3.70
C LEU A 88 2.73 6.33 4.50
N ARG A 89 1.95 7.31 4.97
CA ARG A 89 2.46 8.42 5.78
C ARG A 89 3.04 7.93 7.10
N ALA A 90 2.36 7.02 7.78
CA ALA A 90 2.84 6.42 9.03
C ALA A 90 4.15 5.65 8.82
N LEU A 91 4.26 4.87 7.75
CA LEU A 91 5.47 4.15 7.38
C LEU A 91 6.65 5.10 7.12
N ARG A 92 6.43 6.18 6.36
CA ARG A 92 7.47 7.20 6.12
C ARG A 92 7.93 7.88 7.40
N GLN A 93 6.99 8.29 8.25
CA GLN A 93 7.31 8.92 9.53
C GLN A 93 8.10 7.98 10.44
N ARG A 94 7.67 6.72 10.54
CA ARG A 94 8.36 5.70 11.32
C ARG A 94 9.78 5.45 10.81
N HIS A 95 9.96 5.37 9.49
CA HIS A 95 11.28 5.21 8.89
C HIS A 95 12.18 6.42 9.19
N GLU A 96 11.68 7.65 9.03
CA GLU A 96 12.45 8.86 9.30
C GLU A 96 12.82 8.98 10.79
N LEU A 97 11.91 8.66 11.71
CA LEU A 97 12.21 8.61 13.13
C LEU A 97 13.30 7.59 13.46
N ARG A 98 13.26 6.40 12.87
CA ARG A 98 14.31 5.38 13.03
C ARG A 98 15.64 5.87 12.48
N ARG A 99 15.65 6.53 11.34
CA ARG A 99 16.85 7.15 10.76
C ARG A 99 17.45 8.18 11.71
N GLN A 100 16.63 9.08 12.28
CA GLN A 100 17.06 10.08 13.25
C GLN A 100 17.60 9.44 14.53
N LEU A 101 16.94 8.39 15.04
CA LEU A 101 17.42 7.63 16.19
C LEU A 101 18.80 7.01 15.94
N ARG A 102 19.06 6.47 14.75
CA ARG A 102 20.40 5.94 14.40
C ARG A 102 21.45 7.03 14.43
N LEU A 103 21.19 8.17 13.79
CA LEU A 103 22.12 9.31 13.80
C LEU A 103 22.44 9.79 15.22
N LEU A 104 21.43 9.83 16.09
CA LEU A 104 21.63 10.17 17.50
C LEU A 104 22.43 9.08 18.23
N ALA A 105 22.12 7.80 17.96
CA ALA A 105 22.84 6.68 18.55
C ALA A 105 24.33 6.68 18.23
N GLU A 106 24.71 7.11 17.03
CA GLU A 106 26.10 7.25 16.61
C GLU A 106 26.88 8.28 17.45
N GLN A 107 26.20 9.30 17.96
CA GLN A 107 26.78 10.34 18.81
C GLN A 107 26.92 9.91 20.27
N ILE A 108 26.29 8.81 20.70
CA ILE A 108 26.38 8.33 22.10
C ILE A 108 27.68 7.56 22.28
N PRO A 109 28.49 7.89 23.32
CA PRO A 109 29.71 7.13 23.63
C PRO A 109 29.42 5.64 23.85
N GLU A 110 30.32 4.77 23.40
CA GLU A 110 30.13 3.31 23.45
C GLU A 110 29.83 2.77 24.85
N GLN A 111 30.46 3.38 25.88
CA GLN A 111 30.24 2.99 27.29
C GLN A 111 28.78 3.24 27.72
N GLN A 112 28.18 4.34 27.27
CA GLN A 112 26.78 4.67 27.60
C GLN A 112 25.79 3.82 26.83
N ARG A 113 26.14 3.35 25.61
CA ARG A 113 25.29 2.42 24.84
C ARG A 113 25.12 1.05 25.52
N LYS A 114 25.98 0.71 26.47
CA LYS A 114 25.91 -0.56 27.24
C LYS A 114 24.93 -0.48 28.43
N ASP A 115 24.36 0.71 28.72
CA ASP A 115 23.25 0.80 29.65
C ASP A 115 22.06 -0.03 29.17
N PRO A 116 21.51 -0.95 29.98
CA PRO A 116 20.48 -1.89 29.52
C PRO A 116 19.22 -1.22 28.97
N ALA A 117 18.77 -0.10 29.56
CA ALA A 117 17.60 0.63 29.10
C ALA A 117 17.85 1.30 27.74
N LEU A 118 19.04 1.89 27.57
CA LEU A 118 19.44 2.53 26.32
C LEU A 118 19.70 1.49 25.23
N ALA A 119 20.34 0.38 25.54
CA ALA A 119 20.58 -0.71 24.59
C ALA A 119 19.28 -1.32 24.06
N SER A 120 18.27 -1.51 24.93
CA SER A 120 16.95 -1.99 24.53
C SER A 120 16.24 -0.99 23.59
N ALA A 121 16.24 0.30 23.93
CA ALA A 121 15.63 1.34 23.10
C ALA A 121 16.32 1.47 21.73
N LEU A 122 17.66 1.37 21.70
CA LEU A 122 18.41 1.38 20.45
C LEU A 122 18.14 0.13 19.60
N ALA A 123 18.04 -1.05 20.20
CA ALA A 123 17.73 -2.29 19.49
C ALA A 123 16.39 -2.22 18.80
N GLU A 124 15.34 -1.70 19.45
CA GLU A 124 14.03 -1.50 18.85
C GLU A 124 14.02 -0.40 17.78
N GLY A 125 14.76 0.67 17.97
CA GLY A 125 14.81 1.83 17.07
C GLY A 125 15.62 1.62 15.79
N THR A 126 16.62 0.72 15.80
CA THR A 126 17.61 0.62 14.73
C THR A 126 17.42 -0.60 13.81
N HIS A 127 16.29 -1.27 13.88
CA HIS A 127 16.05 -2.60 13.34
C HIS A 127 16.21 -2.78 11.83
N THR A 128 16.41 -1.76 11.01
CA THR A 128 16.51 -2.01 9.55
C THR A 128 17.49 -1.07 8.86
N ASP A 129 18.64 -1.61 8.46
CA ASP A 129 19.55 -0.98 7.50
C ASP A 129 19.25 -1.37 6.04
N ARG A 130 18.16 -2.12 5.79
CA ARG A 130 17.82 -2.53 4.44
C ARG A 130 17.22 -1.39 3.64
N ALA A 131 17.64 -1.33 2.37
CA ALA A 131 17.01 -0.44 1.41
C ALA A 131 15.58 -0.91 1.13
N THR A 132 14.63 0.01 1.13
CA THR A 132 13.23 -0.29 0.78
C THR A 132 12.75 0.64 -0.33
N THR A 133 12.46 0.07 -1.49
CA THR A 133 11.86 0.78 -2.61
C THR A 133 10.40 0.37 -2.73
N LEU A 134 9.49 1.31 -2.58
CA LEU A 134 8.05 1.11 -2.75
C LEU A 134 7.59 1.76 -4.05
N LEU A 135 7.01 0.97 -4.94
CA LEU A 135 6.29 1.47 -6.11
C LEU A 135 4.80 1.47 -5.82
N MET A 136 4.19 2.63 -5.84
CA MET A 136 2.74 2.78 -5.78
C MET A 136 2.18 3.02 -7.18
N LEU A 137 1.49 2.04 -7.71
CA LEU A 137 0.75 2.12 -8.96
C LEU A 137 -0.70 2.47 -8.64
N SER A 138 -1.12 3.67 -9.04
CA SER A 138 -2.50 4.10 -8.85
C SER A 138 -3.29 3.91 -10.14
N HIS A 139 -4.54 3.47 -10.01
CA HIS A 139 -5.44 3.39 -11.15
C HIS A 139 -6.06 4.76 -11.42
N ALA A 140 -5.73 5.34 -12.57
CA ALA A 140 -6.25 6.65 -12.99
C ALA A 140 -7.78 6.66 -13.21
N GLY A 141 -8.38 5.47 -13.35
CA GLY A 141 -9.75 5.32 -13.82
C GLY A 141 -9.86 5.61 -15.32
N VAL A 142 -10.97 5.25 -15.90
CA VAL A 142 -11.29 5.62 -17.28
C VAL A 142 -12.41 6.66 -17.28
N PRO A 143 -12.41 7.61 -18.24
CA PRO A 143 -13.41 8.68 -18.29
C PRO A 143 -14.86 8.20 -18.36
N GLN A 144 -15.07 6.95 -18.76
CA GLN A 144 -16.38 6.31 -18.99
C GLN A 144 -16.78 5.38 -17.85
N ASP A 145 -16.11 5.44 -16.69
CA ASP A 145 -16.48 4.62 -15.54
C ASP A 145 -17.96 4.83 -15.17
N THR A 146 -18.73 3.77 -15.27
CA THR A 146 -20.15 3.72 -14.92
C THR A 146 -20.35 3.62 -13.41
N GLU A 147 -21.57 3.89 -12.94
CA GLU A 147 -21.96 3.59 -11.56
C GLU A 147 -21.71 2.11 -11.26
N MET A 148 -21.31 1.81 -10.02
CA MET A 148 -20.95 0.45 -9.57
C MET A 148 -19.77 -0.18 -10.34
N ARG A 149 -18.79 0.61 -10.72
CA ARG A 149 -17.58 0.18 -11.42
C ARG A 149 -16.91 -1.05 -10.82
N ALA A 150 -16.92 -1.20 -9.50
CA ALA A 150 -16.34 -2.35 -8.81
C ALA A 150 -17.00 -3.69 -9.20
N PHE A 151 -18.22 -3.65 -9.72
CA PHE A 151 -19.02 -4.82 -10.13
C PHE A 151 -19.14 -4.98 -11.65
N ASP A 152 -18.50 -4.11 -12.43
CA ASP A 152 -18.49 -4.27 -13.88
C ASP A 152 -17.39 -5.26 -14.32
N PHE A 153 -17.80 -6.48 -14.56
CA PHE A 153 -16.97 -7.59 -15.07
C PHE A 153 -17.19 -7.83 -16.57
N SER A 154 -17.73 -6.85 -17.31
CA SER A 154 -17.87 -6.95 -18.75
C SER A 154 -16.52 -7.12 -19.45
N ARG A 155 -16.50 -7.86 -20.56
CA ARG A 155 -15.26 -8.13 -21.29
C ARG A 155 -14.54 -6.84 -21.73
N PRO A 156 -15.22 -5.79 -22.24
CA PRO A 156 -14.59 -4.53 -22.58
C PRO A 156 -13.89 -3.89 -21.37
N SER A 157 -14.58 -3.75 -20.23
CA SER A 157 -14.04 -3.16 -19.01
C SER A 157 -12.85 -3.94 -18.47
N LEU A 158 -12.91 -5.28 -18.47
CA LEU A 158 -11.79 -6.11 -18.03
C LEU A 158 -10.58 -5.97 -18.96
N THR A 159 -10.80 -5.92 -20.29
CA THR A 159 -9.71 -5.75 -21.26
C THR A 159 -9.03 -4.39 -21.10
N GLU A 160 -9.82 -3.33 -20.95
CA GLU A 160 -9.31 -1.97 -20.76
C GLU A 160 -8.48 -1.85 -19.50
N ARG A 161 -8.99 -2.36 -18.36
CA ARG A 161 -8.28 -2.37 -17.08
C ARG A 161 -6.99 -3.18 -17.14
N TRP A 162 -7.02 -4.31 -17.81
CA TRP A 162 -5.84 -5.16 -18.03
C TRP A 162 -4.75 -4.40 -18.80
N GLU A 163 -5.09 -3.77 -19.92
CA GLU A 163 -4.13 -3.03 -20.74
C GLU A 163 -3.59 -1.80 -19.99
N ALA A 164 -4.42 -1.08 -19.27
CA ALA A 164 -3.99 0.04 -18.44
C ALA A 164 -3.01 -0.42 -17.35
N GLY A 165 -3.33 -1.50 -16.64
CA GLY A 165 -2.45 -2.08 -15.62
C GLY A 165 -1.11 -2.56 -16.20
N ARG A 166 -1.13 -3.21 -17.37
CA ARG A 166 0.06 -3.68 -18.08
C ARG A 166 0.99 -2.52 -18.47
N LEU A 167 0.43 -1.43 -18.98
CA LEU A 167 1.20 -0.24 -19.34
C LEU A 167 1.80 0.43 -18.10
N ASN A 168 1.01 0.64 -17.04
CA ASN A 168 1.48 1.22 -15.79
C ASN A 168 2.64 0.42 -15.19
N MET A 169 2.50 -0.90 -15.13
CA MET A 169 3.55 -1.78 -14.60
C MET A 169 4.82 -1.70 -15.44
N ARG A 170 4.69 -1.69 -16.77
CA ARG A 170 5.86 -1.57 -17.68
C ARG A 170 6.62 -0.28 -17.42
N HIS A 171 5.95 0.87 -17.42
CA HIS A 171 6.57 2.16 -17.17
C HIS A 171 7.23 2.24 -15.79
N ALA A 172 6.56 1.70 -14.76
CA ALA A 172 7.13 1.63 -13.42
C ALA A 172 8.42 0.80 -13.39
N LEU A 173 8.44 -0.37 -14.02
CA LEU A 173 9.61 -1.24 -14.07
C LEU A 173 10.76 -0.64 -14.89
N GLU A 174 10.48 0.06 -15.98
CA GLU A 174 11.47 0.76 -16.78
C GLU A 174 12.13 1.91 -15.99
N SER A 175 11.37 2.59 -15.15
CA SER A 175 11.87 3.72 -14.34
C SER A 175 12.65 3.29 -13.09
N ILE A 176 12.44 2.09 -12.59
CA ILE A 176 13.08 1.57 -11.36
C ILE A 176 14.60 1.46 -11.46
N GLY A 177 15.15 1.15 -12.65
CA GLY A 177 16.56 0.81 -12.80
C GLY A 177 17.54 1.83 -12.23
N ALA A 178 17.15 3.12 -12.23
CA ALA A 178 17.99 4.24 -11.77
C ALA A 178 17.62 4.78 -10.39
N GLN A 179 16.55 4.28 -9.74
CA GLN A 179 15.92 4.94 -8.59
C GLN A 179 15.65 3.99 -7.40
N ARG A 180 16.47 2.95 -7.25
CA ARG A 180 16.41 2.09 -6.08
C ARG A 180 16.89 2.83 -4.84
N ALA A 181 16.29 2.53 -3.70
CA ALA A 181 16.73 3.03 -2.41
C ALA A 181 18.17 2.57 -2.12
N ALA A 182 19.00 3.46 -1.58
CA ALA A 182 20.29 3.10 -1.03
C ALA A 182 20.13 2.38 0.33
N PRO A 183 21.17 1.69 0.83
CA PRO A 183 21.12 1.06 2.13
C PRO A 183 20.61 2.01 3.24
N GLY A 184 19.63 1.56 3.99
CA GLY A 184 19.00 2.37 5.05
C GLY A 184 18.02 3.43 4.56
N GLU A 185 17.70 3.51 3.29
CA GLU A 185 16.71 4.42 2.74
C GLU A 185 15.35 3.76 2.48
N PHE A 186 14.29 4.56 2.59
CA PHE A 186 12.94 4.24 2.19
C PHE A 186 12.47 5.21 1.10
N VAL A 187 12.43 4.74 -0.14
CA VAL A 187 12.06 5.55 -1.31
C VAL A 187 10.71 5.09 -1.83
N VAL A 188 9.84 6.04 -2.16
CA VAL A 188 8.50 5.77 -2.70
C VAL A 188 8.35 6.48 -4.03
N HIS A 189 8.03 5.69 -5.06
CA HIS A 189 7.71 6.18 -6.39
C HIS A 189 6.23 5.98 -6.67
N GLY A 190 5.53 7.04 -7.03
CA GLY A 190 4.14 6.99 -7.45
C GLY A 190 4.02 7.01 -8.97
N PHE A 191 3.10 6.21 -9.48
CA PHE A 191 2.73 6.18 -10.88
C PHE A 191 1.21 6.25 -11.01
N ASN A 192 0.72 7.17 -11.84
CA ASN A 192 -0.70 7.31 -12.13
C ASN A 192 -0.87 7.35 -13.66
N GLY A 193 -1.55 6.37 -14.23
CA GLY A 193 -1.72 6.28 -15.69
C GLY A 193 -0.40 6.09 -16.44
N GLY A 194 0.64 5.52 -15.81
CA GLY A 194 1.97 5.31 -16.39
C GLY A 194 2.91 6.49 -16.26
N GLU A 195 2.46 7.63 -15.75
CA GLU A 195 3.31 8.79 -15.51
C GLU A 195 3.71 8.88 -14.03
N PRO A 196 4.94 9.36 -13.74
CA PRO A 196 5.35 9.64 -12.37
C PRO A 196 4.37 10.61 -11.70
N SER A 197 3.88 10.24 -10.55
CA SER A 197 2.94 11.04 -9.76
C SER A 197 3.61 11.54 -8.49
N ALA A 198 3.48 12.83 -8.21
CA ALA A 198 3.88 13.36 -6.92
C ALA A 198 3.02 12.72 -5.83
N LEU A 199 3.65 11.93 -4.98
CA LEU A 199 3.04 11.42 -3.75
C LEU A 199 3.10 12.54 -2.70
N VAL A 200 2.05 13.35 -2.64
CA VAL A 200 1.92 14.46 -1.69
C VAL A 200 1.48 13.94 -0.33
#